data_aaa5d2679db55687a155819a419808dd
#
_entry.id   aaa5d2679db55687a155819a419808dd
#
_cell.length_a   1.000
_cell.length_b   1.000
_cell.length_c   1.000
_cell.angle_alpha   90.00
_cell.angle_beta   90.00
_cell.angle_gamma   90.00
#
_symmetry.space_group_name_H-M   'P 1'
#
loop_
_entity.id
_entity.type
_entity.pdbx_description
1 polymer ?
#
loop_
_entity_poly.entity_id
_entity_poly.type
_entity_poly.pdbx_seq_one_letter_code
_entity_poly.pdbx_strand_id
1 'polypeptide(L)'
;MPKRHPGSLAYPDTHYSVPVLPDLSRLDERRRLSPAAMKALFKIVDRWNISDEDARQLLGGISNGSYYQLKANPGSTKTLDQDRLERISYLIGIFKALNILYSQRLADQWMRLPNTNPIFAGRTPIDYVLRGGQRAMDTVRRLLDARRGG
;
A
#
# COMPACT_ATOMS: atom_id res chain seq x y z
N MET A 1 30.05 -12.60 18.32
CA MET A 1 28.85 -12.94 17.60
C MET A 1 28.00 -11.71 17.39
N PRO A 2 27.78 -11.34 16.15
CA PRO A 2 26.96 -10.16 15.93
C PRO A 2 25.54 -10.38 16.43
N LYS A 3 25.07 -9.45 17.21
CA LYS A 3 23.69 -9.49 17.65
C LYS A 3 22.79 -9.20 16.47
N ARG A 4 21.75 -10.00 16.32
CA ARG A 4 20.72 -9.68 15.36
C ARG A 4 20.04 -8.40 15.78
N HIS A 5 19.79 -7.54 14.82
CA HIS A 5 19.02 -6.33 15.05
C HIS A 5 17.62 -6.73 15.53
N PRO A 6 17.11 -6.15 16.66
CA PRO A 6 15.79 -6.52 17.17
C PRO A 6 14.66 -6.29 16.17
N GLY A 7 14.87 -5.41 15.21
CA GLY A 7 13.86 -5.05 14.21
C GLY A 7 13.94 -5.84 12.92
N SER A 8 14.71 -6.94 12.87
CA SER A 8 14.80 -7.70 11.63
C SER A 8 14.98 -9.19 11.90
N LEU A 9 14.53 -9.99 10.93
CA LEU A 9 14.84 -11.41 10.87
C LEU A 9 15.84 -11.60 9.74
N ALA A 10 16.94 -12.27 10.06
CA ALA A 10 17.97 -12.57 9.08
C ALA A 10 18.30 -14.05 9.12
N TYR A 11 18.44 -14.66 7.95
CA TYR A 11 18.89 -16.04 7.82
C TYR A 11 20.42 -16.03 7.79
N PRO A 12 21.10 -16.87 8.57
CA PRO A 12 22.55 -16.81 8.71
C PRO A 12 23.33 -16.87 7.42
N ASP A 13 22.85 -17.61 6.46
CA ASP A 13 23.59 -17.87 5.22
C ASP A 13 23.08 -17.04 4.05
N THR A 14 22.27 -16.04 4.28
CA THR A 14 21.75 -15.19 3.23
C THR A 14 21.95 -13.72 3.58
N HIS A 15 22.06 -12.89 2.56
CA HIS A 15 22.09 -11.44 2.73
C HIS A 15 20.67 -10.86 2.80
N TYR A 16 19.69 -11.72 2.97
CA TYR A 16 18.29 -11.33 2.97
C TYR A 16 17.83 -11.05 4.39
N SER A 17 17.34 -9.86 4.60
CA SER A 17 16.76 -9.44 5.87
C SER A 17 15.28 -9.14 5.68
N VAL A 18 14.45 -9.77 6.52
CA VAL A 18 13.01 -9.47 6.52
C VAL A 18 12.78 -8.33 7.51
N PRO A 19 12.33 -7.16 7.03
CA PRO A 19 12.06 -6.05 7.95
C PRO A 19 10.91 -6.40 8.87
N VAL A 20 11.02 -5.98 10.12
CA VAL A 20 9.93 -6.12 11.07
C VAL A 20 8.83 -5.15 10.69
N LEU A 21 7.61 -5.67 10.56
CA LEU A 21 6.46 -4.83 10.32
C LEU A 21 6.14 -4.00 11.55
N PRO A 22 5.74 -2.73 11.39
CA PRO A 22 5.33 -1.92 12.53
C PRO A 22 4.10 -2.53 13.20
N ASP A 23 4.02 -2.39 14.50
CA ASP A 23 2.84 -2.83 15.26
C ASP A 23 1.77 -1.74 15.18
N LEU A 24 0.87 -1.89 14.23
CA LEU A 24 -0.19 -0.90 13.99
C LEU A 24 -1.32 -0.96 15.03
N SER A 25 -1.28 -1.91 15.96
CA SER A 25 -2.20 -1.90 17.10
C SER A 25 -1.82 -0.83 18.13
N ARG A 26 -0.58 -0.34 18.08
CA ARG A 26 -0.07 0.64 19.03
C ARG A 26 -0.37 2.06 18.54
N LEU A 27 -0.96 2.85 19.43
CA LEU A 27 -1.30 4.25 19.12
C LEU A 27 -0.08 5.09 18.78
N ASP A 28 1.03 4.92 19.50
CA ASP A 28 2.25 5.69 19.26
C ASP A 28 2.84 5.40 17.88
N GLU A 29 2.81 4.15 17.43
CA GLU A 29 3.26 3.79 16.09
C GLU A 29 2.34 4.37 15.02
N ARG A 30 1.03 4.30 15.21
CA ARG A 30 0.10 4.90 14.25
C ARG A 30 0.29 6.42 14.17
N ARG A 31 0.50 7.07 15.32
CA ARG A 31 0.75 8.51 15.34
C ARG A 31 2.01 8.88 14.57
N ARG A 32 3.06 8.11 14.74
CA ARG A 32 4.34 8.34 14.07
C ARG A 32 4.23 8.17 12.56
N LEU A 33 3.49 7.16 12.11
CA LEU A 33 3.43 6.77 10.69
C LEU A 33 2.39 7.54 9.89
N SER A 34 1.35 8.08 10.51
CA SER A 34 0.20 8.62 9.81
C SER A 34 0.54 9.74 8.81
N PRO A 35 1.37 10.75 9.15
CA PRO A 35 1.67 11.81 8.18
C PRO A 35 2.38 11.30 6.93
N ALA A 36 3.40 10.46 7.11
CA ALA A 36 4.15 9.90 5.97
C ALA A 36 3.28 8.96 5.14
N ALA A 37 2.41 8.17 5.79
CA ALA A 37 1.48 7.29 5.10
C ALA A 37 0.52 8.07 4.20
N MET A 38 -0.04 9.18 4.69
CA MET A 38 -0.94 9.99 3.88
C MET A 38 -0.24 10.69 2.72
N LYS A 39 0.99 11.16 2.92
CA LYS A 39 1.78 11.71 1.81
C LYS A 39 2.02 10.64 0.73
N ALA A 40 2.39 9.44 1.15
CA ALA A 40 2.61 8.33 0.22
C ALA A 40 1.31 7.97 -0.52
N LEU A 41 0.20 7.92 0.18
CA LEU A 41 -1.09 7.62 -0.45
C LEU A 41 -1.44 8.62 -1.54
N PHE A 42 -1.32 9.92 -1.28
CA PHE A 42 -1.67 10.92 -2.28
C PHE A 42 -0.73 10.90 -3.48
N LYS A 43 0.55 10.56 -3.27
CA LYS A 43 1.47 10.32 -4.37
C LYS A 43 1.01 9.14 -5.23
N ILE A 44 0.59 8.04 -4.61
CA ILE A 44 0.10 6.86 -5.32
C ILE A 44 -1.18 7.19 -6.10
N VAL A 45 -2.11 7.89 -5.47
CA VAL A 45 -3.36 8.32 -6.10
C VAL A 45 -3.07 9.14 -7.36
N ASP A 46 -2.12 10.06 -7.27
CA ASP A 46 -1.70 10.89 -8.40
C ASP A 46 -1.06 10.03 -9.51
N ARG A 47 -0.09 9.19 -9.14
CA ARG A 47 0.63 8.36 -10.11
C ARG A 47 -0.28 7.36 -10.81
N TRP A 48 -1.23 6.77 -10.09
CA TRP A 48 -2.19 5.83 -10.67
C TRP A 48 -3.39 6.53 -11.31
N ASN A 49 -3.46 7.84 -11.22
CA ASN A 49 -4.56 8.65 -11.73
C ASN A 49 -5.92 8.15 -11.24
N ILE A 50 -6.02 7.96 -9.93
CA ILE A 50 -7.23 7.50 -9.26
C ILE A 50 -8.09 8.71 -8.91
N SER A 51 -9.41 8.61 -9.11
CA SER A 51 -10.34 9.66 -8.71
C SER A 51 -10.39 9.84 -7.20
N ASP A 52 -10.79 11.02 -6.74
CA ASP A 52 -10.95 11.27 -5.31
C ASP A 52 -11.98 10.34 -4.69
N GLU A 53 -13.05 10.02 -5.40
CA GLU A 53 -14.06 9.08 -4.93
C GLU A 53 -13.48 7.69 -4.70
N ASP A 54 -12.71 7.19 -5.66
CA ASP A 54 -12.06 5.88 -5.54
C ASP A 54 -11.00 5.89 -4.45
N ALA A 55 -10.24 6.97 -4.32
CA ALA A 55 -9.26 7.11 -3.25
C ALA A 55 -9.91 7.06 -1.86
N ARG A 56 -11.06 7.70 -1.70
CA ARG A 56 -11.83 7.62 -0.45
C ARG A 56 -12.26 6.18 -0.16
N GLN A 57 -12.68 5.46 -1.17
CA GLN A 57 -13.08 4.06 -1.04
C GLN A 57 -11.87 3.17 -0.68
N LEU A 58 -10.73 3.41 -1.29
CA LEU A 58 -9.49 2.70 -0.93
C LEU A 58 -9.12 2.90 0.56
N LEU A 59 -9.45 4.06 1.12
CA LEU A 59 -9.24 4.35 2.54
C LEU A 59 -10.34 3.78 3.44
N GLY A 60 -11.27 2.99 2.90
CA GLY A 60 -12.33 2.39 3.69
C GLY A 60 -13.58 3.25 3.82
N GLY A 61 -13.78 4.21 2.92
CA GLY A 61 -14.98 5.04 2.91
C GLY A 61 -14.88 6.27 3.79
N ILE A 62 -13.73 6.88 3.86
CA ILE A 62 -13.56 8.14 4.60
C ILE A 62 -14.49 9.22 4.05
N SER A 63 -15.00 10.09 4.92
CA SER A 63 -15.92 11.15 4.52
C SER A 63 -15.25 12.15 3.55
N ASN A 64 -16.07 12.79 2.73
CA ASN A 64 -15.60 13.76 1.75
C ASN A 64 -14.82 14.90 2.40
N GLY A 65 -15.37 15.46 3.49
CA GLY A 65 -14.72 16.56 4.20
C GLY A 65 -13.37 16.16 4.79
N SER A 66 -13.32 15.00 5.45
CA SER A 66 -12.06 14.49 6.01
C SER A 66 -11.03 14.22 4.92
N TYR A 67 -11.45 13.66 3.79
CA TYR A 67 -10.54 13.37 2.68
C TYR A 67 -9.88 14.65 2.15
N TYR A 68 -10.68 15.69 1.90
CA TYR A 68 -10.13 16.94 1.35
C TYR A 68 -9.27 17.70 2.35
N GLN A 69 -9.56 17.60 3.65
CA GLN A 69 -8.66 18.15 4.68
C GLN A 69 -7.30 17.46 4.64
N LEU A 70 -7.28 16.15 4.56
CA LEU A 70 -6.05 15.37 4.48
C LEU A 70 -5.29 15.67 3.18
N LYS A 71 -6.01 15.82 2.08
CA LYS A 71 -5.41 16.12 0.78
C LYS A 71 -4.75 17.50 0.78
N ALA A 72 -5.39 18.49 1.42
CA ALA A 72 -4.85 19.84 1.50
C ALA A 72 -3.56 19.91 2.31
N ASN A 73 -3.44 19.10 3.37
CA ASN A 73 -2.26 19.11 4.22
C ASN A 73 -1.97 17.72 4.81
N PRO A 74 -1.46 16.78 4.00
CA PRO A 74 -1.21 15.42 4.48
C PRO A 74 -0.13 15.34 5.57
N GLY A 75 0.78 16.31 5.61
CA GLY A 75 1.83 16.36 6.64
C GLY A 75 1.32 16.66 8.04
N SER A 76 0.11 17.20 8.17
CA SER A 76 -0.52 17.47 9.47
C SER A 76 -1.58 16.42 9.82
N THR A 77 -1.53 15.26 9.17
CA THR A 77 -2.47 14.17 9.42
C THR A 77 -2.44 13.76 10.89
N LYS A 78 -3.60 13.78 11.52
CA LYS A 78 -3.78 13.21 12.84
C LYS A 78 -3.64 11.69 12.78
N THR A 79 -3.57 11.04 13.93
CA THR A 79 -3.42 9.59 13.99
C THR A 79 -4.57 8.89 13.26
N LEU A 80 -4.20 8.09 12.25
CA LEU A 80 -5.14 7.24 11.55
C LEU A 80 -5.42 5.98 12.36
N ASP A 81 -6.59 5.39 12.16
CA ASP A 81 -6.89 4.10 12.76
C ASP A 81 -6.10 2.97 12.08
N GLN A 82 -6.09 1.81 12.72
CA GLN A 82 -5.34 0.65 12.26
C GLN A 82 -5.78 0.21 10.86
N ASP A 83 -7.09 0.16 10.61
CA ASP A 83 -7.63 -0.27 9.32
C ASP A 83 -7.11 0.62 8.17
N ARG A 84 -7.16 1.94 8.33
CA ARG A 84 -6.70 2.84 7.30
C ARG A 84 -5.20 2.72 7.05
N LEU A 85 -4.42 2.59 8.10
CA LEU A 85 -2.97 2.40 7.94
C LEU A 85 -2.63 1.08 7.28
N GLU A 86 -3.35 0.00 7.60
CA GLU A 86 -3.16 -1.28 6.93
C GLU A 86 -3.46 -1.19 5.44
N ARG A 87 -4.55 -0.53 5.07
CA ARG A 87 -4.88 -0.30 3.66
C ARG A 87 -3.78 0.45 2.93
N ILE A 88 -3.31 1.54 3.53
CA ILE A 88 -2.22 2.32 2.94
C ILE A 88 -0.94 1.49 2.83
N SER A 89 -0.64 0.69 3.83
CA SER A 89 0.53 -0.20 3.81
C SER A 89 0.49 -1.18 2.64
N TYR A 90 -0.66 -1.80 2.38
CA TYR A 90 -0.81 -2.66 1.21
C TYR A 90 -0.61 -1.90 -0.09
N LEU A 91 -1.20 -0.72 -0.22
CA LEU A 91 -1.08 0.08 -1.44
C LEU A 91 0.36 0.51 -1.68
N ILE A 92 1.09 0.89 -0.63
CA ILE A 92 2.52 1.21 -0.73
C ILE A 92 3.31 -0.02 -1.20
N GLY A 93 3.02 -1.18 -0.65
CA GLY A 93 3.67 -2.43 -1.06
C GLY A 93 3.42 -2.76 -2.51
N ILE A 94 2.19 -2.60 -2.99
CA ILE A 94 1.84 -2.80 -4.40
C ILE A 94 2.60 -1.80 -5.28
N PHE A 95 2.60 -0.52 -4.90
CA PHE A 95 3.29 0.53 -5.63
C PHE A 95 4.78 0.23 -5.78
N LYS A 96 5.44 -0.14 -4.69
CA LYS A 96 6.86 -0.48 -4.71
C LYS A 96 7.14 -1.69 -5.60
N ALA A 97 6.33 -2.74 -5.49
CA ALA A 97 6.50 -3.93 -6.30
C ALA A 97 6.36 -3.62 -7.79
N LEU A 98 5.37 -2.83 -8.17
CA LEU A 98 5.17 -2.44 -9.57
C LEU A 98 6.36 -1.66 -10.12
N ASN A 99 6.93 -0.74 -9.32
CA ASN A 99 8.07 0.06 -9.75
C ASN A 99 9.38 -0.75 -9.80
N ILE A 100 9.44 -1.88 -9.15
CA ILE A 100 10.56 -2.82 -9.26
C ILE A 100 10.40 -3.70 -10.51
N LEU A 101 9.19 -4.20 -10.75
CA LEU A 101 8.92 -5.16 -11.82
C LEU A 101 8.87 -4.53 -13.21
N TYR A 102 8.40 -3.30 -13.32
CA TYR A 102 8.06 -2.69 -14.59
C TYR A 102 8.70 -1.33 -14.78
N SER A 103 8.74 -0.86 -16.03
CA SER A 103 9.09 0.53 -16.31
C SER A 103 8.12 1.46 -15.58
N GLN A 104 8.56 2.70 -15.32
CA GLN A 104 7.73 3.67 -14.64
C GLN A 104 6.37 3.84 -15.34
N ARG A 105 6.37 3.93 -16.66
CA ARG A 105 5.13 4.10 -17.43
C ARG A 105 4.16 2.95 -17.21
N LEU A 106 4.62 1.71 -17.30
CA LEU A 106 3.77 0.55 -17.10
C LEU A 106 3.37 0.41 -15.62
N ALA A 107 4.28 0.66 -14.70
CA ALA A 107 3.98 0.61 -13.28
C ALA A 107 2.85 1.57 -12.91
N ASP A 108 2.84 2.78 -13.50
CA ASP A 108 1.80 3.77 -13.24
C ASP A 108 0.45 3.40 -13.84
N GLN A 109 0.43 2.59 -14.88
CA GLN A 109 -0.79 2.21 -15.61
C GLN A 109 -1.34 0.85 -15.18
N TRP A 110 -0.52 0.00 -14.59
CA TRP A 110 -0.83 -1.42 -14.39
C TRP A 110 -2.15 -1.64 -13.65
N MET A 111 -2.42 -0.84 -12.62
CA MET A 111 -3.64 -0.98 -11.84
C MET A 111 -4.92 -0.68 -12.62
N ARG A 112 -4.81 0.10 -13.68
CA ARG A 112 -5.96 0.51 -14.49
C ARG A 112 -6.11 -0.23 -15.81
N LEU A 113 -5.23 -1.18 -16.09
CA LEU A 113 -5.30 -2.00 -17.30
C LEU A 113 -5.99 -3.32 -16.98
N PRO A 114 -6.82 -3.83 -17.92
CA PRO A 114 -7.35 -5.19 -17.78
C PRO A 114 -6.21 -6.18 -17.62
N ASN A 115 -6.40 -7.16 -16.77
CA ASN A 115 -5.37 -8.14 -16.46
C ASN A 115 -5.85 -9.55 -16.80
N THR A 116 -4.97 -10.34 -17.42
CA THR A 116 -5.30 -11.70 -17.84
C THR A 116 -5.22 -12.72 -16.72
N ASN A 117 -4.65 -12.34 -15.56
CA ASN A 117 -4.61 -13.27 -14.43
C ASN A 117 -6.04 -13.61 -13.99
N PRO A 118 -6.36 -14.92 -13.84
CA PRO A 118 -7.72 -15.35 -13.50
C PRO A 118 -8.30 -14.73 -12.23
N ILE A 119 -7.47 -14.31 -11.26
CA ILE A 119 -7.97 -13.70 -10.02
C ILE A 119 -8.76 -12.43 -10.28
N PHE A 120 -8.47 -11.72 -11.37
CA PHE A 120 -9.16 -10.47 -11.70
C PHE A 120 -10.45 -10.67 -12.48
N ALA A 121 -10.71 -11.89 -12.96
CA ALA A 121 -11.93 -12.22 -13.70
C ALA A 121 -12.21 -11.23 -14.86
N GLY A 122 -11.16 -10.82 -15.59
CA GLY A 122 -11.25 -9.88 -16.70
C GLY A 122 -11.33 -8.42 -16.30
N ARG A 123 -11.27 -8.13 -15.01
CA ARG A 123 -11.34 -6.75 -14.50
C ARG A 123 -9.96 -6.14 -14.38
N THR A 124 -9.93 -4.83 -14.11
CA THR A 124 -8.68 -4.15 -13.74
C THR A 124 -8.31 -4.47 -12.30
N PRO A 125 -7.01 -4.47 -11.97
CA PRO A 125 -6.60 -4.63 -10.57
C PRO A 125 -7.19 -3.57 -9.64
N ILE A 126 -7.36 -2.32 -10.11
CA ILE A 126 -7.96 -1.29 -9.26
C ILE A 126 -9.42 -1.63 -8.92
N ASP A 127 -10.19 -2.10 -9.90
CA ASP A 127 -11.57 -2.52 -9.65
C ASP A 127 -11.63 -3.67 -8.64
N TYR A 128 -10.71 -4.60 -8.77
CA TYR A 128 -10.62 -5.74 -7.87
C TYR A 128 -10.38 -5.30 -6.40
N VAL A 129 -9.42 -4.38 -6.17
CA VAL A 129 -9.13 -3.93 -4.80
C VAL A 129 -10.21 -2.99 -4.26
N LEU A 130 -10.86 -2.19 -5.12
CA LEU A 130 -11.98 -1.36 -4.69
C LEU A 130 -13.16 -2.20 -4.17
N ARG A 131 -13.43 -3.32 -4.83
CA ARG A 131 -14.52 -4.23 -4.44
C ARG A 131 -14.15 -5.12 -3.27
N GLY A 132 -12.91 -5.59 -3.22
CA GLY A 132 -12.48 -6.60 -2.26
C GLY A 132 -11.83 -6.07 -0.98
N GLY A 133 -11.50 -4.79 -0.91
CA GLY A 133 -10.92 -4.18 0.27
C GLY A 133 -9.54 -4.71 0.63
N GLN A 134 -9.24 -4.79 1.93
CA GLN A 134 -7.92 -5.19 2.40
C GLN A 134 -7.50 -6.58 1.94
N ARG A 135 -8.42 -7.53 1.91
CA ARG A 135 -8.12 -8.89 1.47
C ARG A 135 -7.67 -8.91 0.01
N ALA A 136 -8.34 -8.14 -0.84
CA ALA A 136 -7.95 -8.03 -2.24
C ALA A 136 -6.60 -7.33 -2.40
N MET A 137 -6.34 -6.30 -1.62
CA MET A 137 -5.04 -5.62 -1.61
C MET A 137 -3.91 -6.58 -1.24
N ASP A 138 -4.12 -7.39 -0.21
CA ASP A 138 -3.14 -8.41 0.20
C ASP A 138 -2.90 -9.42 -0.91
N THR A 139 -3.95 -9.87 -1.58
CA THR A 139 -3.85 -10.82 -2.69
C THR A 139 -3.02 -10.25 -3.83
N VAL A 140 -3.27 -9.00 -4.23
CA VAL A 140 -2.51 -8.35 -5.30
C VAL A 140 -1.05 -8.18 -4.87
N ARG A 141 -0.80 -7.77 -3.65
CA ARG A 141 0.56 -7.62 -3.15
C ARG A 141 1.33 -8.93 -3.20
N ARG A 142 0.72 -10.02 -2.75
CA ARG A 142 1.34 -11.35 -2.79
C ARG A 142 1.63 -11.80 -4.21
N LEU A 143 0.70 -11.55 -5.13
CA LEU A 143 0.90 -11.86 -6.54
C LEU A 143 2.13 -11.16 -7.11
N LEU A 144 2.27 -9.87 -6.82
CA LEU A 144 3.41 -9.10 -7.31
C LEU A 144 4.71 -9.49 -6.62
N ASP A 145 4.68 -9.75 -5.33
CA ASP A 145 5.86 -10.20 -4.58
C ASP A 145 6.38 -11.54 -5.11
N ALA A 146 5.47 -12.45 -5.47
CA ALA A 146 5.86 -13.72 -6.09
C ALA A 146 6.58 -13.51 -7.43
N ARG A 147 6.18 -12.51 -8.20
CA ARG A 147 6.85 -12.17 -9.48
C ARG A 147 8.22 -11.53 -9.29
N ARG A 148 8.48 -10.94 -8.13
CA ARG A 148 9.76 -10.28 -7.83
C ARG A 148 10.91 -11.27 -7.59
N GLY A 149 10.65 -12.55 -7.61
CA GLY A 149 11.71 -13.54 -7.41
C GLY A 149 11.46 -14.41 -6.21
N GLY A 150 10.24 -14.40 -5.82
CA GLY A 150 9.81 -15.29 -4.77
C GLY A 150 9.40 -16.61 -5.22
#